data_0097f3a657989edfca4b1f479c1548a6
#
_entry.id   0097f3a657989edfca4b1f479c1548a6
#
_cell.length_a   1.000
_cell.length_b   1.000
_cell.length_c   1.000
_cell.angle_alpha   90.00
_cell.angle_beta   90.00
_cell.angle_gamma   90.00
#
_symmetry.space_group_name_H-M   'P 1'
#
loop_
_entity.id
_entity.type
_entity.pdbx_description
1 polymer ?
#
loop_
_entity_poly.entity_id
_entity_poly.type
_entity_poly.pdbx_seq_one_letter_code
_entity_poly.pdbx_strand_id
1 'polypeptide(L)'
;VVTAHNGCLQMEVTVHGLMAHAAIPKTGIDALQGAVGILNALYAQNTIYQSIHSQVDGIDHPYLNVGRIEGGTNTNVVPGKVVFKFDRRMIPEENAAEVEATLRQVINDAAQASPGIRVEVKRLLLAHSLRPLPGRAPLVQALQQHGQAVLGHPLPEKGTPLYTDVRLYCAQGIP
;
A
#
# COMPACT_ATOMS: atom_id res chain seq x y z
N VAL A 1 -19.58 12.23 11.01
CA VAL A 1 -18.47 11.94 11.94
C VAL A 1 -17.64 10.80 11.36
N VAL A 2 -16.31 10.96 11.32
CA VAL A 2 -15.42 9.89 10.85
C VAL A 2 -15.09 8.96 12.01
N THR A 3 -15.42 7.68 11.89
CA THR A 3 -15.22 6.66 12.93
C THR A 3 -14.36 5.48 12.46
N ALA A 4 -13.98 5.47 11.18
CA ALA A 4 -13.08 4.48 10.60
C ALA A 4 -12.21 5.11 9.51
N HIS A 5 -11.04 4.53 9.26
CA HIS A 5 -10.20 4.95 8.14
C HIS A 5 -9.30 3.82 7.63
N ASN A 6 -8.82 3.98 6.39
CA ASN A 6 -7.87 3.05 5.80
C ASN A 6 -6.54 3.05 6.57
N GLY A 7 -5.87 1.90 6.53
CA GLY A 7 -4.46 1.80 6.83
C GLY A 7 -3.59 2.17 5.61
N CYS A 8 -2.29 2.28 5.85
CA CYS A 8 -1.30 2.57 4.82
C CYS A 8 -0.03 1.75 5.07
N LEU A 9 0.40 1.03 4.05
CA LEU A 9 1.68 0.32 4.02
C LEU A 9 2.49 0.84 2.83
N GLN A 10 3.65 1.47 3.11
CA GLN A 10 4.56 1.90 2.05
C GLN A 10 5.80 1.02 2.05
N MET A 11 6.19 0.59 0.86
CA MET A 11 7.34 -0.28 0.66
C MET A 11 8.23 0.23 -0.46
N GLU A 12 9.52 -0.07 -0.33
CA GLU A 12 10.54 0.13 -1.34
C GLU A 12 11.07 -1.23 -1.79
N VAL A 13 11.15 -1.42 -3.10
CA VAL A 13 11.72 -2.61 -3.71
C VAL A 13 12.94 -2.19 -4.51
N THR A 14 14.08 -2.79 -4.21
CA THR A 14 15.32 -2.65 -4.98
C THR A 14 15.57 -3.95 -5.73
N VAL A 15 15.66 -3.85 -7.05
CA VAL A 15 16.02 -4.95 -7.93
C VAL A 15 17.46 -4.74 -8.40
N HIS A 16 18.32 -5.70 -8.09
CA HIS A 16 19.73 -5.73 -8.49
C HIS A 16 19.91 -6.72 -9.63
N GLY A 17 20.63 -6.30 -10.64
CA GLY A 17 21.11 -7.08 -11.77
C GLY A 17 22.61 -6.90 -11.96
N LEU A 18 23.06 -6.96 -13.21
CA LEU A 18 24.46 -6.77 -13.60
C LEU A 18 24.50 -5.90 -14.87
N MET A 19 25.20 -4.77 -14.80
CA MET A 19 25.39 -3.91 -15.97
C MET A 19 26.22 -4.60 -17.06
N ALA A 20 25.83 -4.35 -18.30
CA ALA A 20 26.58 -4.75 -19.48
C ALA A 20 26.38 -3.75 -20.60
N HIS A 21 27.26 -3.75 -21.60
CA HIS A 21 27.06 -2.95 -22.79
C HIS A 21 25.91 -3.54 -23.63
N ALA A 22 25.03 -2.67 -24.14
CA ALA A 22 23.83 -3.11 -24.88
C ALA A 22 24.14 -3.93 -26.17
N ALA A 23 25.36 -3.85 -26.72
CA ALA A 23 25.79 -4.68 -27.83
C ALA A 23 26.05 -6.15 -27.44
N ILE A 24 26.27 -6.43 -26.14
CA ILE A 24 26.51 -7.77 -25.59
C ILE A 24 25.64 -8.02 -24.36
N PRO A 25 24.31 -7.85 -24.45
CA PRO A 25 23.41 -7.78 -23.28
C PRO A 25 23.38 -9.10 -22.48
N LYS A 26 23.72 -10.23 -23.13
CA LYS A 26 23.77 -11.55 -22.47
C LYS A 26 24.87 -11.69 -21.42
N THR A 27 25.80 -10.73 -21.32
CA THR A 27 26.84 -10.68 -20.27
C THR A 27 26.35 -9.94 -19.04
N GLY A 28 25.18 -9.34 -19.10
CA GLY A 28 24.53 -8.66 -17.99
C GLY A 28 23.29 -9.40 -17.46
N ILE A 29 22.69 -8.81 -16.45
CA ILE A 29 21.40 -9.23 -15.86
C ILE A 29 20.54 -7.98 -15.78
N ASP A 30 19.45 -7.93 -16.54
CA ASP A 30 18.62 -6.74 -16.67
C ASP A 30 17.69 -6.55 -15.46
N ALA A 31 18.06 -5.63 -14.57
CA ALA A 31 17.27 -5.27 -13.41
C ALA A 31 15.93 -4.61 -13.79
N LEU A 32 15.86 -3.90 -14.92
CA LEU A 32 14.63 -3.26 -15.38
C LEU A 32 13.61 -4.28 -15.85
N GLN A 33 14.05 -5.27 -16.63
CA GLN A 33 13.18 -6.37 -17.04
C GLN A 33 12.63 -7.13 -15.81
N GLY A 34 13.48 -7.42 -14.83
CA GLY A 34 13.06 -8.02 -13.56
C GLY A 34 12.05 -7.14 -12.80
N ALA A 35 12.30 -5.84 -12.72
CA ALA A 35 11.39 -4.89 -12.07
C ALA A 35 10.03 -4.82 -12.78
N VAL A 36 10.00 -4.83 -14.12
CA VAL A 36 8.74 -4.86 -14.90
C VAL A 36 7.94 -6.13 -14.61
N GLY A 37 8.58 -7.29 -14.50
CA GLY A 37 7.91 -8.54 -14.10
C GLY A 37 7.24 -8.42 -12.73
N ILE A 38 7.95 -7.88 -11.75
CA ILE A 38 7.42 -7.65 -10.39
C ILE A 38 6.28 -6.62 -10.40
N LEU A 39 6.42 -5.52 -11.13
CA LEU A 39 5.38 -4.50 -11.26
C LEU A 39 4.10 -5.07 -11.88
N ASN A 40 4.21 -5.88 -12.92
CA ASN A 40 3.06 -6.56 -13.54
C ASN A 40 2.33 -7.46 -12.53
N ALA A 41 3.07 -8.22 -11.70
CA ALA A 41 2.48 -9.05 -10.67
C ALA A 41 1.77 -8.22 -9.59
N LEU A 42 2.35 -7.09 -9.17
CA LEU A 42 1.72 -6.17 -8.23
C LEU A 42 0.45 -5.52 -8.81
N TYR A 43 0.43 -5.14 -10.09
CA TYR A 43 -0.78 -4.62 -10.74
C TYR A 43 -1.85 -5.70 -10.94
N ALA A 44 -1.45 -6.94 -11.23
CA ALA A 44 -2.39 -8.07 -11.25
C ALA A 44 -3.02 -8.29 -9.86
N GLN A 45 -2.21 -8.23 -8.80
CA GLN A 45 -2.70 -8.30 -7.42
C GLN A 45 -3.65 -7.13 -7.10
N ASN A 46 -3.34 -5.91 -7.58
CA ASN A 46 -4.21 -4.75 -7.41
C ASN A 46 -5.59 -4.93 -8.09
N THR A 47 -5.65 -5.65 -9.20
CA THR A 47 -6.93 -6.00 -9.84
C THR A 47 -7.77 -6.92 -8.95
N ILE A 48 -7.14 -7.87 -8.25
CA ILE A 48 -7.83 -8.74 -7.29
C ILE A 48 -8.43 -7.93 -6.14
N TYR A 49 -7.74 -6.89 -5.67
CA TYR A 49 -8.23 -6.02 -4.59
C TYR A 49 -9.54 -5.31 -4.93
N GLN A 50 -9.83 -5.03 -6.19
CA GLN A 50 -11.08 -4.39 -6.63
C GLN A 50 -12.33 -5.23 -6.35
N SER A 51 -12.18 -6.54 -6.14
CA SER A 51 -13.29 -7.44 -5.77
C SER A 51 -13.52 -7.55 -4.26
N ILE A 52 -12.65 -6.93 -3.45
CA ILE A 52 -12.75 -6.93 -1.99
C ILE A 52 -13.38 -5.61 -1.55
N HIS A 53 -14.55 -5.67 -0.91
CA HIS A 53 -15.25 -4.47 -0.46
C HIS A 53 -15.24 -4.35 1.05
N SER A 54 -15.04 -3.12 1.53
CA SER A 54 -15.21 -2.80 2.95
C SER A 54 -16.69 -2.81 3.33
N GLN A 55 -16.97 -3.17 4.57
CA GLN A 55 -18.30 -3.06 5.16
C GLN A 55 -18.55 -1.66 5.77
N VAL A 56 -17.55 -0.78 5.73
CA VAL A 56 -17.63 0.57 6.29
C VAL A 56 -18.07 1.55 5.22
N ASP A 57 -19.20 2.21 5.45
CA ASP A 57 -19.67 3.28 4.55
C ASP A 57 -18.59 4.37 4.38
N GLY A 58 -18.33 4.80 3.15
CA GLY A 58 -17.29 5.76 2.80
C GLY A 58 -15.89 5.17 2.59
N ILE A 59 -15.72 3.83 2.71
CA ILE A 59 -14.52 3.09 2.32
C ILE A 59 -14.94 2.03 1.31
N ASP A 60 -14.28 1.99 0.16
CA ASP A 60 -14.65 1.07 -0.92
C ASP A 60 -13.80 -0.22 -0.84
N HIS A 61 -12.69 -0.27 -1.55
CA HIS A 61 -11.83 -1.43 -1.67
C HIS A 61 -10.36 -1.08 -1.34
N PRO A 62 -9.53 -2.08 -1.04
CA PRO A 62 -8.10 -1.86 -0.92
C PRO A 62 -7.49 -1.59 -2.30
N TYR A 63 -6.38 -0.82 -2.35
CA TYR A 63 -5.69 -0.57 -3.60
C TYR A 63 -4.20 -0.33 -3.41
N LEU A 64 -3.44 -0.52 -4.49
CA LEU A 64 -2.00 -0.34 -4.55
C LEU A 64 -1.65 0.66 -5.64
N ASN A 65 -0.77 1.60 -5.32
CA ASN A 65 -0.25 2.58 -6.25
C ASN A 65 1.28 2.56 -6.25
N VAL A 66 1.90 2.41 -7.42
CA VAL A 66 3.35 2.60 -7.58
C VAL A 66 3.59 4.07 -7.89
N GLY A 67 4.08 4.80 -6.88
CA GLY A 67 4.25 6.26 -6.95
C GLY A 67 5.61 6.71 -7.44
N ARG A 68 6.62 5.84 -7.45
CA ARG A 68 7.99 6.18 -7.88
C ARG A 68 8.70 4.98 -8.46
N ILE A 69 9.44 5.22 -9.54
CA ILE A 69 10.40 4.27 -10.12
C ILE A 69 11.62 5.03 -10.60
N GLU A 70 12.81 4.47 -10.39
CA GLU A 70 14.08 5.02 -10.88
C GLU A 70 15.07 3.88 -11.15
N GLY A 71 15.93 4.03 -12.14
CA GLY A 71 16.96 3.05 -12.47
C GLY A 71 17.55 3.25 -13.86
N GLY A 72 18.59 2.46 -14.15
CA GLY A 72 19.39 2.62 -15.36
C GLY A 72 20.39 3.76 -15.28
N THR A 73 21.27 3.84 -16.27
CA THR A 73 22.32 4.88 -16.34
C THR A 73 22.41 5.53 -17.71
N ASN A 74 22.34 4.73 -18.78
CA ASN A 74 22.41 5.22 -20.15
C ASN A 74 21.70 4.24 -21.10
N THR A 75 21.27 4.73 -22.26
CA THR A 75 20.51 3.95 -23.28
C THR A 75 21.28 2.76 -23.85
N ASN A 76 22.61 2.79 -23.83
CA ASN A 76 23.47 1.72 -24.31
C ASN A 76 24.01 0.80 -23.21
N VAL A 77 23.37 0.80 -22.01
CA VAL A 77 23.77 0.00 -20.86
C VAL A 77 22.58 -0.82 -20.35
N VAL A 78 22.76 -2.12 -20.17
CA VAL A 78 21.80 -2.99 -19.47
C VAL A 78 21.68 -2.51 -18.02
N PRO A 79 20.49 -2.18 -17.51
CA PRO A 79 20.31 -1.66 -16.17
C PRO A 79 20.75 -2.65 -15.09
N GLY A 80 21.69 -2.26 -14.24
CA GLY A 80 22.16 -3.08 -13.12
C GLY A 80 21.38 -2.87 -11.83
N LYS A 81 20.54 -1.83 -11.74
CA LYS A 81 19.72 -1.53 -10.58
C LYS A 81 18.48 -0.76 -10.95
N VAL A 82 17.35 -1.13 -10.32
CA VAL A 82 16.09 -0.39 -10.35
C VAL A 82 15.53 -0.33 -8.94
N VAL A 83 14.97 0.82 -8.56
CA VAL A 83 14.27 1.03 -7.30
C VAL A 83 12.88 1.53 -7.59
N PHE A 84 11.86 0.97 -6.96
CA PHE A 84 10.52 1.52 -7.00
C PHE A 84 9.87 1.53 -5.63
N LYS A 85 8.89 2.42 -5.46
CA LYS A 85 8.15 2.58 -4.21
C LYS A 85 6.67 2.54 -4.49
N PHE A 86 5.94 1.88 -3.61
CA PHE A 86 4.49 1.79 -3.71
C PHE A 86 3.81 2.02 -2.36
N ASP A 87 2.56 2.46 -2.44
CA ASP A 87 1.62 2.70 -1.35
C ASP A 87 0.47 1.70 -1.47
N ARG A 88 0.18 0.96 -0.40
CA ARG A 88 -0.91 0.02 -0.29
C ARG A 88 -1.91 0.52 0.75
N ARG A 89 -3.11 0.88 0.30
CA ARG A 89 -4.21 1.26 1.20
C ARG A 89 -4.96 0.03 1.65
N MET A 90 -5.00 -0.17 2.96
CA MET A 90 -5.67 -1.29 3.61
C MET A 90 -7.04 -0.85 4.10
N ILE A 91 -8.07 -1.65 3.87
CA ILE A 91 -9.39 -1.43 4.48
C ILE A 91 -9.38 -1.87 5.96
N PRO A 92 -10.35 -1.43 6.78
CA PRO A 92 -10.40 -1.76 8.20
C PRO A 92 -10.44 -3.26 8.51
N GLU A 93 -10.96 -4.07 7.59
CA GLU A 93 -11.12 -5.51 7.75
C GLU A 93 -9.81 -6.29 7.55
N GLU A 94 -8.79 -5.69 6.93
CA GLU A 94 -7.53 -6.35 6.63
C GLU A 94 -6.57 -6.39 7.83
N ASN A 95 -5.77 -7.47 7.90
CA ASN A 95 -4.65 -7.61 8.82
C ASN A 95 -3.37 -7.11 8.15
N ALA A 96 -2.72 -6.10 8.71
CA ALA A 96 -1.54 -5.48 8.11
C ALA A 96 -0.34 -6.43 7.95
N ALA A 97 -0.16 -7.39 8.86
CA ALA A 97 0.92 -8.37 8.78
C ALA A 97 0.69 -9.36 7.62
N GLU A 98 -0.55 -9.80 7.44
CA GLU A 98 -0.93 -10.68 6.32
C GLU A 98 -0.83 -9.97 4.97
N VAL A 99 -1.24 -8.70 4.91
CA VAL A 99 -1.10 -7.87 3.69
C VAL A 99 0.37 -7.72 3.32
N GLU A 100 1.24 -7.41 4.28
CA GLU A 100 2.69 -7.30 4.01
C GLU A 100 3.28 -8.64 3.58
N ALA A 101 2.93 -9.74 4.23
CA ALA A 101 3.40 -11.08 3.87
C ALA A 101 2.98 -11.46 2.44
N THR A 102 1.73 -11.21 2.07
CA THR A 102 1.20 -11.46 0.71
C THR A 102 1.97 -10.66 -0.33
N LEU A 103 2.22 -9.37 -0.10
CA LEU A 103 2.97 -8.52 -1.04
C LEU A 103 4.41 -8.98 -1.19
N ARG A 104 5.07 -9.35 -0.09
CA ARG A 104 6.42 -9.93 -0.15
C ARG A 104 6.45 -11.24 -0.94
N GLN A 105 5.44 -12.08 -0.78
CA GLN A 105 5.32 -13.32 -1.54
C GLN A 105 5.13 -13.04 -3.04
N VAL A 106 4.21 -12.15 -3.42
CA VAL A 106 3.99 -11.74 -4.83
C VAL A 106 5.29 -11.23 -5.47
N ILE A 107 6.04 -10.39 -4.75
CA ILE A 107 7.32 -9.85 -5.23
C ILE A 107 8.35 -10.97 -5.42
N ASN A 108 8.49 -11.86 -4.44
CA ASN A 108 9.46 -12.94 -4.48
C ASN A 108 9.14 -13.96 -5.59
N ASP A 109 7.87 -14.33 -5.75
CA ASP A 109 7.44 -15.26 -6.80
C ASP A 109 7.70 -14.68 -8.20
N ALA A 110 7.37 -13.42 -8.41
CA ALA A 110 7.64 -12.73 -9.66
C ALA A 110 9.15 -12.60 -9.94
N ALA A 111 9.97 -12.38 -8.90
CA ALA A 111 11.42 -12.30 -9.04
C ALA A 111 12.04 -13.63 -9.51
N GLN A 112 11.48 -14.77 -9.12
CA GLN A 112 11.95 -16.10 -9.54
C GLN A 112 11.83 -16.32 -11.06
N ALA A 113 10.92 -15.62 -11.74
CA ALA A 113 10.77 -15.67 -13.19
C ALA A 113 11.89 -14.94 -13.95
N SER A 114 12.75 -14.18 -13.25
CA SER A 114 13.87 -13.41 -13.81
C SER A 114 15.21 -13.90 -13.24
N PRO A 115 15.82 -14.93 -13.84
CA PRO A 115 17.05 -15.55 -13.31
C PRO A 115 18.19 -14.54 -13.15
N GLY A 116 18.88 -14.62 -12.01
CA GLY A 116 20.08 -13.84 -11.71
C GLY A 116 19.81 -12.49 -11.04
N ILE A 117 18.59 -11.97 -11.00
CA ILE A 117 18.29 -10.78 -10.21
C ILE A 117 18.29 -11.11 -8.70
N ARG A 118 18.62 -10.10 -7.89
CA ARG A 118 18.46 -10.13 -6.44
C ARG A 118 17.49 -9.01 -6.03
N VAL A 119 16.53 -9.32 -5.19
CA VAL A 119 15.51 -8.37 -4.76
C VAL A 119 15.62 -8.11 -3.26
N GLU A 120 15.57 -6.83 -2.90
CA GLU A 120 15.47 -6.36 -1.51
C GLU A 120 14.13 -5.63 -1.33
N VAL A 121 13.40 -5.97 -0.26
CA VAL A 121 12.10 -5.36 0.05
C VAL A 121 12.16 -4.74 1.43
N LYS A 122 11.99 -3.42 1.50
CA LYS A 122 12.03 -2.62 2.72
C LYS A 122 10.66 -2.00 2.99
N ARG A 123 10.14 -2.16 4.21
CA ARG A 123 8.97 -1.40 4.67
C ARG A 123 9.42 0.01 5.05
N LEU A 124 8.77 1.03 4.47
CA LEU A 124 9.01 2.44 4.74
C LEU A 124 8.05 2.99 5.80
N LEU A 125 6.78 2.59 5.72
CA LEU A 125 5.73 3.04 6.62
C LEU A 125 4.73 1.91 6.86
N LEU A 126 4.23 1.83 8.09
CA LEU A 126 3.03 1.08 8.42
C LEU A 126 2.14 1.95 9.32
N ALA A 127 0.96 2.30 8.81
CA ALA A 127 -0.11 2.92 9.57
C ALA A 127 -1.31 1.96 9.58
N HIS A 128 -1.68 1.46 10.75
CA HIS A 128 -2.84 0.57 10.89
C HIS A 128 -4.14 1.30 10.53
N SER A 129 -5.10 0.56 10.00
CA SER A 129 -6.46 1.07 9.81
C SER A 129 -7.14 1.35 11.15
N LEU A 130 -8.07 2.30 11.15
CA LEU A 130 -8.93 2.58 12.29
C LEU A 130 -10.24 1.80 12.13
N ARG A 131 -10.57 1.03 13.16
CA ARG A 131 -11.91 0.41 13.35
C ARG A 131 -12.66 1.18 14.42
N PRO A 132 -14.00 1.27 14.31
CA PRO A 132 -14.79 1.89 15.36
C PRO A 132 -14.60 1.18 16.69
N LEU A 133 -14.17 1.90 17.74
CA LEU A 133 -13.95 1.31 19.06
C LEU A 133 -15.27 1.17 19.85
N PRO A 134 -15.38 0.12 20.69
CA PRO A 134 -16.38 0.11 21.75
C PRO A 134 -16.23 1.35 22.65
N GLY A 135 -17.34 1.94 23.08
CA GLY A 135 -17.32 3.14 23.93
C GLY A 135 -17.27 4.48 23.20
N ARG A 136 -17.14 4.51 21.87
CA ARG A 136 -17.15 5.76 21.07
C ARG A 136 -18.50 6.48 21.06
N ALA A 137 -19.60 5.79 21.38
CA ALA A 137 -20.95 6.31 21.19
C ALA A 137 -21.19 7.67 21.85
N PRO A 138 -20.78 7.95 23.12
CA PRO A 138 -21.00 9.26 23.72
C PRO A 138 -20.32 10.40 22.95
N LEU A 139 -19.08 10.19 22.48
CA LEU A 139 -18.36 11.20 21.70
C LEU A 139 -19.01 11.41 20.33
N VAL A 140 -19.38 10.34 19.64
CA VAL A 140 -20.07 10.41 18.34
C VAL A 140 -21.40 11.14 18.47
N GLN A 141 -22.22 10.81 19.47
CA GLN A 141 -23.51 11.45 19.71
C GLN A 141 -23.36 12.94 20.01
N ALA A 142 -22.38 13.33 20.86
CA ALA A 142 -22.09 14.73 21.13
C ALA A 142 -21.70 15.50 19.85
N LEU A 143 -20.81 14.92 19.03
CA LEU A 143 -20.41 15.52 17.76
C LEU A 143 -21.57 15.62 16.77
N GLN A 144 -22.43 14.62 16.70
CA GLN A 144 -23.62 14.65 15.85
C GLN A 144 -24.61 15.72 16.29
N GLN A 145 -24.92 15.79 17.60
CA GLN A 145 -25.88 16.75 18.17
C GLN A 145 -25.39 18.20 17.96
N HIS A 146 -24.16 18.50 18.38
CA HIS A 146 -23.64 19.87 18.28
C HIS A 146 -23.29 20.25 16.86
N GLY A 147 -22.77 19.32 16.07
CA GLY A 147 -22.49 19.55 14.65
C GLY A 147 -23.76 19.79 13.85
N GLN A 148 -24.83 19.05 14.10
CA GLN A 148 -26.15 19.31 13.47
C GLN A 148 -26.71 20.69 13.86
N ALA A 149 -26.54 21.11 15.10
CA ALA A 149 -27.00 22.42 15.55
C ALA A 149 -26.28 23.58 14.81
N VAL A 150 -24.99 23.38 14.47
CA VAL A 150 -24.18 24.38 13.76
C VAL A 150 -24.41 24.33 12.25
N LEU A 151 -24.48 23.12 11.67
CA LEU A 151 -24.49 22.92 10.22
C LEU A 151 -25.92 22.83 9.62
N GLY A 152 -26.92 22.64 10.47
CA GLY A 152 -28.33 22.56 10.05
C GLY A 152 -28.74 21.22 9.39
N HIS A 153 -27.86 20.21 9.36
CA HIS A 153 -28.16 18.89 8.80
C HIS A 153 -27.53 17.77 9.63
N PRO A 154 -28.09 16.53 9.58
CA PRO A 154 -27.53 15.38 10.28
C PRO A 154 -26.10 15.02 9.84
N LEU A 155 -25.28 14.55 10.76
CA LEU A 155 -23.92 14.08 10.51
C LEU A 155 -23.83 12.55 10.70
N PRO A 156 -23.92 11.75 9.64
CA PRO A 156 -23.79 10.29 9.75
C PRO A 156 -22.39 9.87 10.20
N GLU A 157 -22.28 8.70 10.81
CA GLU A 157 -21.00 8.02 10.94
C GLU A 157 -20.57 7.47 9.58
N LYS A 158 -19.28 7.61 9.24
CA LYS A 158 -18.69 7.00 8.04
C LYS A 158 -17.18 6.85 8.16
N GLY A 159 -16.61 6.07 7.27
CA GLY A 159 -15.18 5.96 7.08
C GLY A 159 -14.60 7.03 6.15
N THR A 160 -13.28 7.07 6.09
CA THR A 160 -12.51 7.86 5.12
C THR A 160 -11.37 7.02 4.55
N PRO A 161 -11.01 7.18 3.25
CA PRO A 161 -9.85 6.52 2.68
C PRO A 161 -8.51 7.10 3.16
N LEU A 162 -8.53 8.24 3.85
CA LEU A 162 -7.34 8.89 4.42
C LEU A 162 -7.06 8.33 5.81
N TYR A 163 -5.80 7.98 6.12
CA TYR A 163 -5.42 7.62 7.48
C TYR A 163 -5.09 8.86 8.31
N THR A 164 -5.32 8.77 9.62
CA THR A 164 -5.08 9.85 10.59
C THR A 164 -4.37 9.33 11.82
N ASP A 165 -3.87 10.22 12.66
CA ASP A 165 -3.20 9.87 13.92
C ASP A 165 -4.16 9.45 15.03
N VAL A 166 -5.47 9.59 14.85
CA VAL A 166 -6.50 9.05 15.76
C VAL A 166 -6.29 7.57 16.03
N ARG A 167 -5.80 6.80 15.04
CA ARG A 167 -5.40 5.39 15.20
C ARG A 167 -4.43 5.15 16.37
N LEU A 168 -3.58 6.13 16.72
CA LEU A 168 -2.61 6.01 17.81
C LEU A 168 -3.30 6.06 19.16
N TYR A 169 -4.31 6.92 19.32
CA TYR A 169 -5.14 7.01 20.52
C TYR A 169 -6.00 5.74 20.65
N CYS A 170 -6.61 5.33 19.55
CA CYS A 170 -7.43 4.11 19.52
C CYS A 170 -6.63 2.85 19.86
N ALA A 171 -5.34 2.77 19.46
CA ALA A 171 -4.44 1.69 19.85
C ALA A 171 -4.18 1.63 21.37
N GLN A 172 -4.41 2.72 22.09
CA GLN A 172 -4.36 2.80 23.56
C GLN A 172 -5.74 2.66 24.21
N GLY A 173 -6.78 2.31 23.44
CA GLY A 173 -8.14 2.15 23.96
C GLY A 173 -8.90 3.47 24.18
N ILE A 174 -8.42 4.59 23.65
CA ILE A 174 -9.08 5.90 23.72
C ILE A 174 -9.93 6.05 22.45
N PRO A 175 -11.26 6.08 22.57
CA PRO A 175 -12.18 6.18 21.43
C PRO A 175 -12.23 7.58 20.82
#